data_a6bc26bdf95208babc82a2a8a6d303bc
#
_entry.id   a6bc26bdf95208babc82a2a8a6d303bc
#
_cell.length_a   1.000
_cell.length_b   1.000
_cell.length_c   1.000
_cell.angle_alpha   90.00
_cell.angle_beta   90.00
_cell.angle_gamma   90.00
#
_symmetry.space_group_name_H-M   'P 1'
#
loop_
_entity.id
_entity.type
_entity.pdbx_description
1 polymer ?
#
loop_
_entity_poly.entity_id
_entity_poly.type
_entity_poly.pdbx_seq_one_letter_code
_entity_poly.pdbx_strand_id
1 'polypeptide(L)'
;MKPGYPHNGITTALFKPVAAALSIVALLAGCGSVEAKDSKTEIASIDKVVSVNITEPSNGLLPSDTSDMSGWKIVSQLYDGLVTFDASGNETLVEAESITPNDDASEYTIVIKPDLAFSNGEKITAKTYARSWSFAANAANGQVGASIFEDIRGYDELQDEKGSKTAQLSGLDVVDDTTLKVTLKAPNSAFLYKIGDIAFLPMPSEVIENPKEYGQKPIGNGPYKLKAYKGGEEIILERDASYTGPRKTSNAGIDFKVYQSLDAAYSDLLAGNLDVLDSIPTSALKTYRSETSITAVSKPGPAFSAFTIAQNLKHFQGEEGKYRRQAIAHAINRENIAKAIFGGTVTPATDFLAPVIKGYDANLDTDGVLAYDETKAKELWAKADAISPWDGTFRIGLQRRRHRQGMGGGRGQLHPQHARHQLRKLPIRHVQGIEERDSGTHRQRGVQVGHAVRLPASGRLPGAGVRFVGG
;
A
#
# COMPACT_ATOMS: atom_id res chain seq x y z
N MET A 1 -2.74 -44.92 30.76
CA MET A 1 -4.19 -45.06 30.74
C MET A 1 -4.75 -43.94 29.84
N LYS A 2 -5.29 -44.31 28.69
CA LYS A 2 -6.02 -43.42 27.77
C LYS A 2 -7.50 -43.59 28.04
N PRO A 3 -8.35 -42.53 27.98
CA PRO A 3 -9.76 -42.72 27.74
C PRO A 3 -10.11 -42.33 26.28
N GLY A 4 -10.93 -43.21 25.69
CA GLY A 4 -11.39 -43.14 24.31
C GLY A 4 -12.56 -42.19 24.10
N TYR A 5 -12.73 -41.75 22.85
CA TYR A 5 -13.88 -41.04 22.35
C TYR A 5 -14.95 -41.98 21.80
N PRO A 6 -16.25 -41.71 21.99
CA PRO A 6 -17.30 -42.48 21.32
C PRO A 6 -17.64 -41.85 19.95
N HIS A 7 -17.74 -42.72 18.96
CA HIS A 7 -18.37 -42.48 17.66
C HIS A 7 -19.89 -42.34 17.83
N ASN A 8 -20.50 -41.34 17.21
CA ASN A 8 -21.95 -41.34 16.93
C ASN A 8 -22.22 -40.98 15.47
N GLY A 9 -23.10 -41.78 14.91
CA GLY A 9 -23.38 -42.07 13.55
C GLY A 9 -23.99 -40.96 12.70
N ILE A 10 -23.70 -41.10 11.43
CA ILE A 10 -24.20 -40.31 10.33
C ILE A 10 -25.54 -40.90 9.86
N THR A 11 -26.58 -40.08 9.91
CA THR A 11 -27.86 -40.41 9.29
C THR A 11 -27.90 -39.76 7.88
N THR A 12 -27.90 -40.62 6.87
CA THR A 12 -28.04 -40.29 5.46
C THR A 12 -29.50 -39.96 5.13
N ALA A 13 -29.78 -38.74 4.66
CA ALA A 13 -31.08 -38.41 4.07
C ALA A 13 -30.96 -38.40 2.55
N LEU A 14 -31.64 -39.34 1.93
CA LEU A 14 -31.83 -39.48 0.48
C LEU A 14 -32.76 -38.39 -0.07
N PHE A 15 -32.32 -37.60 -1.02
CA PHE A 15 -33.18 -36.84 -1.91
C PHE A 15 -33.13 -37.40 -3.34
N LYS A 16 -34.31 -37.71 -3.85
CA LYS A 16 -34.52 -38.24 -5.22
C LYS A 16 -34.38 -37.14 -6.28
N PRO A 17 -33.85 -37.44 -7.49
CA PRO A 17 -33.83 -36.49 -8.61
C PRO A 17 -35.15 -36.55 -9.38
N VAL A 18 -35.66 -35.36 -9.75
CA VAL A 18 -36.73 -35.20 -10.75
C VAL A 18 -36.04 -35.09 -12.12
N ALA A 19 -36.34 -36.05 -12.98
CA ALA A 19 -35.92 -36.07 -14.38
C ALA A 19 -36.90 -35.23 -15.22
N ALA A 20 -36.39 -34.35 -16.06
CA ALA A 20 -37.13 -33.80 -17.18
C ALA A 20 -36.28 -34.08 -18.46
N ALA A 21 -36.81 -34.91 -19.30
CA ALA A 21 -36.26 -35.36 -20.58
C ALA A 21 -36.50 -34.30 -21.67
N LEU A 22 -35.53 -34.08 -22.55
CA LEU A 22 -35.75 -33.64 -23.91
C LEU A 22 -34.67 -34.23 -24.83
N SER A 23 -35.15 -34.78 -25.92
CA SER A 23 -34.64 -35.74 -26.87
C SER A 23 -33.48 -35.21 -27.74
N ILE A 24 -32.40 -35.89 -27.88
CA ILE A 24 -31.80 -36.82 -28.86
C ILE A 24 -31.91 -36.40 -30.32
N VAL A 25 -30.78 -36.17 -30.93
CA VAL A 25 -30.42 -36.75 -32.26
C VAL A 25 -28.96 -37.21 -32.20
N ALA A 26 -28.80 -38.53 -32.43
CA ALA A 26 -27.50 -39.19 -32.53
C ALA A 26 -27.02 -39.18 -34.00
N LEU A 27 -25.71 -38.99 -34.20
CA LEU A 27 -25.01 -39.49 -35.40
C LEU A 27 -23.56 -39.88 -35.03
N LEU A 28 -23.38 -41.16 -34.99
CA LEU A 28 -22.30 -42.07 -35.40
C LEU A 28 -20.83 -41.61 -35.43
N ALA A 29 -20.10 -42.31 -34.60
CA ALA A 29 -18.85 -43.07 -34.85
C ALA A 29 -17.58 -42.33 -35.31
N GLY A 30 -16.61 -42.37 -34.43
CA GLY A 30 -15.20 -42.16 -34.70
C GLY A 30 -14.39 -42.46 -33.47
N CYS A 31 -13.79 -43.66 -33.34
CA CYS A 31 -12.78 -43.96 -32.32
C CYS A 31 -11.56 -43.06 -32.54
N GLY A 32 -11.29 -42.20 -31.61
CA GLY A 32 -10.05 -41.47 -31.48
C GLY A 32 -9.75 -41.30 -30.02
N SER A 33 -8.61 -41.78 -29.58
CA SER A 33 -8.03 -41.61 -28.25
C SER A 33 -8.01 -40.11 -27.88
N VAL A 34 -8.81 -39.72 -26.88
CA VAL A 34 -8.77 -38.37 -26.33
C VAL A 34 -7.59 -38.31 -25.37
N GLU A 35 -6.45 -37.82 -25.84
CA GLU A 35 -5.44 -37.25 -24.99
C GLU A 35 -6.05 -36.08 -24.25
N ALA A 36 -5.97 -36.10 -22.92
CA ALA A 36 -6.32 -34.99 -22.06
C ALA A 36 -5.39 -33.80 -22.39
N LYS A 37 -5.84 -32.91 -23.28
CA LYS A 37 -5.22 -31.60 -23.43
C LYS A 37 -5.47 -30.80 -22.14
N ASP A 38 -4.41 -30.53 -21.41
CA ASP A 38 -4.38 -29.44 -20.44
C ASP A 38 -4.93 -28.17 -21.12
N SER A 39 -6.16 -27.86 -20.86
CA SER A 39 -6.76 -26.58 -21.30
C SER A 39 -6.16 -25.47 -20.43
N LYS A 40 -4.96 -25.00 -20.77
CA LYS A 40 -4.57 -23.64 -20.45
C LYS A 40 -5.64 -22.75 -21.07
N THR A 41 -6.51 -22.19 -20.24
CA THR A 41 -7.46 -21.18 -20.64
C THR A 41 -6.62 -19.98 -21.10
N GLU A 42 -6.38 -19.85 -22.40
CA GLU A 42 -5.86 -18.62 -22.98
C GLU A 42 -6.89 -17.54 -22.66
N ILE A 43 -6.52 -16.61 -21.78
CA ILE A 43 -7.32 -15.43 -21.52
C ILE A 43 -7.32 -14.66 -22.85
N ALA A 44 -8.46 -14.61 -23.52
CA ALA A 44 -8.62 -13.85 -24.76
C ALA A 44 -8.18 -12.41 -24.50
N SER A 45 -7.26 -11.89 -25.33
CA SER A 45 -6.78 -10.52 -25.20
C SER A 45 -7.96 -9.56 -25.42
N ILE A 46 -8.26 -8.73 -24.43
CA ILE A 46 -9.22 -7.66 -24.57
C ILE A 46 -8.46 -6.49 -25.21
N ASP A 47 -8.71 -6.22 -26.49
CA ASP A 47 -8.09 -5.09 -27.20
C ASP A 47 -8.75 -3.76 -26.80
N LYS A 48 -8.90 -3.55 -25.51
CA LYS A 48 -9.50 -2.38 -24.88
C LYS A 48 -8.51 -1.75 -23.90
N VAL A 49 -8.47 -0.43 -23.89
CA VAL A 49 -7.83 0.34 -22.81
C VAL A 49 -8.78 0.36 -21.61
N VAL A 50 -8.27 0.00 -20.43
CA VAL A 50 -9.04 -0.04 -19.18
C VAL A 50 -8.85 1.28 -18.44
N SER A 51 -9.92 1.97 -18.11
CA SER A 51 -9.88 3.22 -17.36
C SER A 51 -9.96 2.98 -15.85
N VAL A 52 -9.08 3.68 -15.09
CA VAL A 52 -8.91 3.54 -13.63
C VAL A 52 -8.85 4.91 -12.98
N ASN A 53 -9.50 5.09 -11.83
CA ASN A 53 -9.41 6.35 -11.09
C ASN A 53 -8.06 6.53 -10.39
N ILE A 54 -7.55 7.75 -10.41
CA ILE A 54 -6.44 8.20 -9.56
C ILE A 54 -6.69 9.63 -9.06
N THR A 55 -5.87 10.08 -8.11
CA THR A 55 -5.58 11.51 -7.90
C THR A 55 -4.29 11.86 -8.62
N GLU A 56 -4.05 13.14 -8.89
CA GLU A 56 -2.76 13.56 -9.46
C GLU A 56 -1.59 13.04 -8.60
N PRO A 57 -0.59 12.36 -9.17
CA PRO A 57 0.62 11.98 -8.44
C PRO A 57 1.31 13.21 -7.83
N SER A 58 1.78 13.09 -6.59
CA SER A 58 2.39 14.21 -5.86
C SER A 58 3.78 14.55 -6.38
N ASN A 59 4.48 13.55 -6.91
CA ASN A 59 5.84 13.65 -7.45
C ASN A 59 5.89 13.08 -8.87
N GLY A 60 7.06 13.07 -9.46
CA GLY A 60 7.31 12.39 -10.74
C GLY A 60 7.12 10.87 -10.65
N LEU A 61 7.00 10.22 -11.80
CA LEU A 61 6.80 8.77 -11.92
C LEU A 61 8.13 8.00 -11.86
N LEU A 62 9.01 8.39 -10.94
CA LEU A 62 10.25 7.66 -10.67
C LEU A 62 10.05 6.70 -9.50
N PRO A 63 10.59 5.48 -9.58
CA PRO A 63 10.50 4.50 -8.51
C PRO A 63 10.85 5.04 -7.12
N SER A 64 12.01 5.65 -6.97
CA SER A 64 12.52 6.17 -5.70
C SER A 64 11.95 7.52 -5.26
N ASP A 65 11.23 8.24 -6.14
CA ASP A 65 10.61 9.55 -5.83
C ASP A 65 9.09 9.47 -5.67
N THR A 66 8.52 8.29 -5.75
CA THR A 66 7.08 8.05 -5.64
C THR A 66 6.68 7.80 -4.19
N SER A 67 5.78 8.64 -3.64
CA SER A 67 5.36 8.58 -2.22
C SER A 67 3.86 8.41 -2.01
N ASP A 68 3.03 8.52 -3.04
CA ASP A 68 1.59 8.38 -2.95
C ASP A 68 1.03 7.20 -3.75
N MET A 69 -0.21 6.80 -3.44
CA MET A 69 -0.85 5.63 -4.04
C MET A 69 -1.09 5.78 -5.55
N SER A 70 -1.29 7.00 -6.05
CA SER A 70 -1.52 7.23 -7.48
C SER A 70 -0.24 7.01 -8.29
N GLY A 71 0.86 7.61 -7.86
CA GLY A 71 2.17 7.37 -8.44
C GLY A 71 2.58 5.89 -8.33
N TRP A 72 2.31 5.28 -7.16
CA TRP A 72 2.60 3.86 -6.94
C TRP A 72 1.86 2.94 -7.92
N LYS A 73 0.56 3.18 -8.18
CA LYS A 73 -0.23 2.41 -9.15
C LYS A 73 0.38 2.48 -10.55
N ILE A 74 0.83 3.66 -10.96
CA ILE A 74 1.38 3.87 -12.29
C ILE A 74 2.78 3.24 -12.41
N VAL A 75 3.67 3.55 -11.46
CA VAL A 75 5.05 3.05 -11.44
C VAL A 75 5.07 1.51 -11.40
N SER A 76 4.18 0.89 -10.63
CA SER A 76 4.07 -0.57 -10.58
C SER A 76 3.63 -1.23 -11.90
N GLN A 77 3.10 -0.47 -12.86
CA GLN A 77 2.78 -0.99 -14.20
C GLN A 77 3.92 -0.74 -15.19
N LEU A 78 4.70 0.32 -14.96
CA LEU A 78 5.81 0.70 -15.84
C LEU A 78 7.09 -0.08 -15.58
N TYR A 79 7.27 -0.60 -14.37
CA TYR A 79 8.51 -1.26 -13.95
C TYR A 79 8.27 -2.66 -13.40
N ASP A 80 9.23 -3.53 -13.63
CA ASP A 80 9.46 -4.78 -12.92
C ASP A 80 10.65 -4.65 -11.98
N GLY A 81 10.65 -5.46 -10.92
CA GLY A 81 11.74 -5.54 -9.95
C GLY A 81 12.18 -6.98 -9.73
N LEU A 82 13.04 -7.19 -8.75
CA LEU A 82 13.56 -8.52 -8.41
C LEU A 82 12.44 -9.47 -7.97
N VAL A 83 11.50 -8.97 -7.16
CA VAL A 83 10.41 -9.75 -6.57
C VAL A 83 9.13 -8.92 -6.54
N THR A 84 8.01 -9.60 -6.65
CA THR A 84 6.66 -9.04 -6.43
C THR A 84 5.88 -9.94 -5.47
N PHE A 85 4.74 -9.44 -4.97
CA PHE A 85 3.87 -10.18 -4.06
C PHE A 85 2.46 -10.26 -4.65
N ASP A 86 1.84 -11.42 -4.51
CA ASP A 86 0.43 -11.61 -4.86
C ASP A 86 -0.50 -10.97 -3.79
N ALA A 87 -1.82 -11.06 -4.02
CA ALA A 87 -2.81 -10.53 -3.09
C ALA A 87 -2.86 -11.26 -1.74
N SER A 88 -2.24 -12.42 -1.63
CA SER A 88 -2.10 -13.22 -0.41
C SER A 88 -0.76 -13.01 0.29
N GLY A 89 0.11 -12.13 -0.26
CA GLY A 89 1.43 -11.84 0.28
C GLY A 89 2.50 -12.89 -0.05
N ASN A 90 2.22 -13.82 -0.98
CA ASN A 90 3.22 -14.76 -1.46
C ASN A 90 4.17 -14.07 -2.42
N GLU A 91 5.46 -14.34 -2.26
CA GLU A 91 6.51 -13.81 -3.11
C GLU A 91 6.57 -14.53 -4.46
N THR A 92 6.87 -13.77 -5.50
CA THR A 92 7.16 -14.29 -6.84
C THR A 92 8.40 -13.57 -7.38
N LEU A 93 9.43 -14.34 -7.71
CA LEU A 93 10.63 -13.79 -8.35
C LEU A 93 10.30 -13.37 -9.78
N VAL A 94 10.55 -12.10 -10.10
CA VAL A 94 10.29 -11.52 -11.42
C VAL A 94 11.57 -11.40 -12.22
N GLU A 95 12.47 -10.49 -11.84
CA GLU A 95 13.78 -10.34 -12.48
C GLU A 95 14.90 -11.12 -11.76
N ALA A 96 14.70 -11.46 -10.48
CA ALA A 96 15.62 -12.36 -9.82
C ALA A 96 15.40 -13.82 -10.26
N GLU A 97 16.48 -14.54 -10.47
CA GLU A 97 16.52 -15.99 -10.54
C GLU A 97 16.54 -16.59 -9.13
N SER A 98 17.32 -15.98 -8.23
CA SER A 98 17.34 -16.33 -6.81
C SER A 98 17.71 -15.15 -5.92
N ILE A 99 17.25 -15.18 -4.66
CA ILE A 99 17.63 -14.26 -3.59
C ILE A 99 17.91 -15.11 -2.35
N THR A 100 19.17 -15.24 -1.98
CA THR A 100 19.62 -16.17 -0.94
C THR A 100 20.33 -15.43 0.19
N PRO A 101 19.83 -15.46 1.43
CA PRO A 101 20.54 -14.95 2.59
C PRO A 101 21.69 -15.89 2.99
N ASN A 102 22.70 -15.33 3.66
CA ASN A 102 23.64 -16.13 4.46
C ASN A 102 22.96 -16.60 5.76
N ASP A 103 23.68 -17.36 6.59
CA ASP A 103 23.13 -18.05 7.78
C ASP A 103 22.44 -17.12 8.79
N ASP A 104 22.93 -15.90 8.95
CA ASP A 104 22.38 -14.92 9.90
C ASP A 104 21.55 -13.82 9.23
N ALA A 105 21.33 -13.90 7.92
CA ALA A 105 20.63 -12.88 7.12
C ALA A 105 21.26 -11.47 7.20
N SER A 106 22.57 -11.38 7.36
CA SER A 106 23.34 -10.13 7.28
C SER A 106 23.84 -9.82 5.88
N GLU A 107 23.86 -10.83 5.00
CA GLU A 107 24.24 -10.69 3.57
C GLU A 107 23.24 -11.46 2.70
N TYR A 108 22.92 -10.89 1.54
CA TYR A 108 22.06 -11.49 0.53
C TYR A 108 22.81 -11.59 -0.79
N THR A 109 22.79 -12.77 -1.40
CA THR A 109 23.26 -12.97 -2.79
C THR A 109 22.04 -12.99 -3.71
N ILE A 110 21.99 -12.05 -4.64
CA ILE A 110 20.91 -11.88 -5.62
C ILE A 110 21.44 -12.27 -6.98
N VAL A 111 20.85 -13.29 -7.61
CA VAL A 111 21.13 -13.65 -8.99
C VAL A 111 20.00 -13.11 -9.87
N ILE A 112 20.34 -12.29 -10.85
CA ILE A 112 19.42 -11.63 -11.77
C ILE A 112 19.35 -12.46 -13.05
N LYS A 113 18.16 -12.61 -13.61
CA LYS A 113 17.95 -13.30 -14.89
C LYS A 113 18.74 -12.59 -16.01
N PRO A 114 19.31 -13.34 -16.95
CA PRO A 114 20.00 -12.76 -18.09
C PRO A 114 19.01 -12.08 -19.07
N ASP A 115 19.56 -11.26 -19.97
CA ASP A 115 18.89 -10.66 -21.12
C ASP A 115 17.68 -9.74 -20.80
N LEU A 116 17.65 -9.20 -19.57
CA LEU A 116 16.69 -8.18 -19.20
C LEU A 116 17.07 -6.82 -19.79
N ALA A 117 16.08 -6.04 -20.19
CA ALA A 117 16.30 -4.69 -20.72
C ALA A 117 15.12 -3.76 -20.42
N PHE A 118 15.41 -2.47 -20.36
CA PHE A 118 14.41 -1.41 -20.38
C PHE A 118 13.82 -1.21 -21.78
N SER A 119 12.70 -0.50 -21.84
CA SER A 119 12.02 -0.19 -23.12
C SER A 119 12.85 0.65 -24.10
N ASN A 120 13.92 1.31 -23.65
CA ASN A 120 14.90 2.00 -24.50
C ASN A 120 16.05 1.09 -24.98
N GLY A 121 16.10 -0.18 -24.57
CA GLY A 121 17.13 -1.15 -24.94
C GLY A 121 18.35 -1.19 -24.02
N GLU A 122 18.44 -0.34 -22.98
CA GLU A 122 19.52 -0.45 -21.98
C GLU A 122 19.36 -1.76 -21.20
N LYS A 123 20.44 -2.54 -21.08
CA LYS A 123 20.43 -3.82 -20.35
C LYS A 123 20.29 -3.60 -18.85
N ILE A 124 19.53 -4.49 -18.19
CA ILE A 124 19.39 -4.55 -16.75
C ILE A 124 20.37 -5.60 -16.20
N THR A 125 21.26 -5.16 -15.34
CA THR A 125 22.31 -5.97 -14.75
C THR A 125 22.42 -5.71 -13.24
N ALA A 126 23.27 -6.47 -12.55
CA ALA A 126 23.60 -6.20 -11.14
C ALA A 126 24.09 -4.75 -10.92
N LYS A 127 24.86 -4.21 -11.89
CA LYS A 127 25.32 -2.82 -11.87
C LYS A 127 24.14 -1.82 -11.97
N THR A 128 23.10 -2.14 -12.73
CA THR A 128 21.90 -1.31 -12.83
C THR A 128 21.20 -1.18 -11.47
N TYR A 129 21.02 -2.29 -10.76
CA TYR A 129 20.44 -2.30 -9.43
C TYR A 129 21.31 -1.55 -8.42
N ALA A 130 22.62 -1.83 -8.37
CA ALA A 130 23.55 -1.15 -7.46
C ALA A 130 23.54 0.37 -7.66
N ARG A 131 23.54 0.82 -8.92
CA ARG A 131 23.45 2.24 -9.28
C ARG A 131 22.12 2.86 -8.87
N SER A 132 21.01 2.20 -9.16
CA SER A 132 19.66 2.69 -8.85
C SER A 132 19.43 2.82 -7.34
N TRP A 133 19.83 1.82 -6.56
CA TRP A 133 19.69 1.83 -5.12
C TRP A 133 20.60 2.86 -4.45
N SER A 134 21.82 3.01 -4.94
CA SER A 134 22.74 4.03 -4.44
C SER A 134 22.24 5.45 -4.75
N PHE A 135 21.70 5.67 -5.97
CA PHE A 135 21.07 6.94 -6.33
C PHE A 135 19.89 7.26 -5.40
N ALA A 136 19.02 6.25 -5.16
CA ALA A 136 17.83 6.40 -4.31
C ALA A 136 18.18 6.68 -2.84
N ALA A 137 19.18 5.97 -2.30
CA ALA A 137 19.63 6.08 -0.91
C ALA A 137 20.34 7.41 -0.58
N ASN A 138 20.91 8.06 -1.60
CA ASN A 138 21.79 9.21 -1.42
C ASN A 138 21.00 10.51 -1.20
N ALA A 139 21.13 11.12 -0.02
CA ALA A 139 20.43 12.35 0.36
C ALA A 139 20.68 13.52 -0.60
N ALA A 140 21.86 13.59 -1.23
CA ALA A 140 22.18 14.63 -2.20
C ALA A 140 21.30 14.56 -3.47
N ASN A 141 20.62 13.44 -3.72
CA ASN A 141 19.69 13.26 -4.83
C ASN A 141 18.23 13.59 -4.46
N GLY A 142 17.93 13.77 -3.17
CA GLY A 142 16.62 14.24 -2.68
C GLY A 142 15.45 13.31 -2.96
N GLN A 143 15.70 11.99 -3.05
CA GLN A 143 14.65 11.01 -3.33
C GLN A 143 13.80 10.74 -2.09
N VAL A 144 12.48 10.75 -2.21
CA VAL A 144 11.57 10.56 -1.05
C VAL A 144 11.63 9.16 -0.46
N GLY A 145 11.99 8.15 -1.24
CA GLY A 145 12.17 6.76 -0.82
C GLY A 145 13.53 6.46 -0.18
N ALA A 146 14.42 7.45 -0.01
CA ALA A 146 15.80 7.22 0.45
C ALA A 146 15.90 6.40 1.74
N SER A 147 15.03 6.65 2.72
CA SER A 147 15.08 5.98 4.04
C SER A 147 14.79 4.47 3.98
N ILE A 148 14.21 3.95 2.91
CA ILE A 148 13.94 2.52 2.80
C ILE A 148 15.21 1.68 2.66
N PHE A 149 16.31 2.31 2.25
CA PHE A 149 17.63 1.69 2.10
C PHE A 149 18.48 1.71 3.39
N GLU A 150 17.93 2.20 4.50
CA GLU A 150 18.66 2.39 5.77
C GLU A 150 19.36 1.15 6.32
N ASP A 151 18.90 -0.06 5.96
CA ASP A 151 19.49 -1.30 6.43
C ASP A 151 20.78 -1.68 5.67
N ILE A 152 21.02 -1.10 4.50
CA ILE A 152 22.19 -1.43 3.68
C ILE A 152 23.43 -0.69 4.21
N ARG A 153 24.56 -1.40 4.31
CA ARG A 153 25.84 -0.81 4.72
C ARG A 153 26.22 0.34 3.77
N GLY A 154 26.72 1.43 4.33
CA GLY A 154 27.06 2.62 3.56
C GLY A 154 25.91 3.62 3.43
N TYR A 155 24.74 3.33 3.98
CA TYR A 155 23.61 4.28 3.94
C TYR A 155 23.91 5.56 4.73
N ASP A 156 24.45 5.42 5.94
CA ASP A 156 24.68 6.57 6.83
C ASP A 156 25.70 7.56 6.25
N GLU A 157 26.67 7.05 5.48
CA GLU A 157 27.69 7.83 4.79
C GLU A 157 27.14 8.63 3.60
N LEU A 158 25.95 8.27 3.10
CA LEU A 158 25.28 8.96 2.01
C LEU A 158 24.27 10.02 2.47
N GLN A 159 24.19 10.33 3.76
CA GLN A 159 23.16 11.24 4.30
C GLN A 159 23.57 12.71 4.33
N ASP A 160 24.66 13.10 3.66
CA ASP A 160 25.01 14.50 3.42
C ASP A 160 24.30 15.02 2.16
N GLU A 161 23.34 15.94 2.34
CA GLU A 161 22.60 16.58 1.22
C GLU A 161 23.51 17.38 0.28
N LYS A 162 24.71 17.74 0.72
CA LYS A 162 25.74 18.44 -0.07
C LYS A 162 26.84 17.49 -0.57
N GLY A 163 26.71 16.21 -0.29
CA GLY A 163 27.64 15.17 -0.69
C GLY A 163 27.68 14.93 -2.19
N SER A 164 28.50 13.98 -2.60
CA SER A 164 28.59 13.56 -4.00
C SER A 164 27.33 12.81 -4.41
N LYS A 165 26.63 13.28 -5.44
CA LYS A 165 25.43 12.64 -6.00
C LYS A 165 25.69 11.27 -6.60
N THR A 166 26.94 10.95 -6.92
CA THR A 166 27.35 9.68 -7.52
C THR A 166 27.96 8.70 -6.51
N ALA A 167 28.02 9.08 -5.23
CA ALA A 167 28.49 8.18 -4.18
C ALA A 167 27.59 6.94 -4.07
N GLN A 168 28.20 5.79 -3.80
CA GLN A 168 27.56 4.47 -3.84
C GLN A 168 27.45 3.90 -2.43
N LEU A 169 26.42 3.07 -2.21
CA LEU A 169 26.29 2.24 -1.01
C LEU A 169 27.45 1.23 -0.94
N SER A 170 28.27 1.29 0.11
CA SER A 170 29.42 0.38 0.28
C SER A 170 29.01 -1.08 0.56
N GLY A 171 27.75 -1.32 0.86
CA GLY A 171 27.19 -2.66 1.05
C GLY A 171 26.73 -3.33 -0.24
N LEU A 172 26.88 -2.71 -1.41
CA LEU A 172 26.52 -3.29 -2.70
C LEU A 172 27.79 -3.71 -3.45
N ASP A 173 27.97 -5.01 -3.65
CA ASP A 173 29.11 -5.58 -4.40
C ASP A 173 28.59 -6.24 -5.68
N VAL A 174 28.99 -5.70 -6.82
CA VAL A 174 28.68 -6.22 -8.16
C VAL A 174 29.72 -7.26 -8.50
N VAL A 175 29.41 -8.53 -8.28
CA VAL A 175 30.33 -9.65 -8.54
C VAL A 175 30.53 -9.87 -10.03
N ASP A 176 29.42 -9.83 -10.79
CA ASP A 176 29.37 -9.91 -12.26
C ASP A 176 28.08 -9.26 -12.77
N ASP A 177 27.79 -9.37 -14.08
CA ASP A 177 26.61 -8.74 -14.70
C ASP A 177 25.28 -9.24 -14.12
N THR A 178 25.23 -10.44 -13.55
CA THR A 178 24.03 -11.07 -13.03
C THR A 178 24.01 -11.21 -11.52
N THR A 179 25.14 -11.06 -10.84
CA THR A 179 25.26 -11.34 -9.40
C THR A 179 25.54 -10.08 -8.61
N LEU A 180 24.60 -9.72 -7.72
CA LEU A 180 24.71 -8.63 -6.76
C LEU A 180 24.73 -9.20 -5.34
N LYS A 181 25.76 -8.87 -4.55
CA LYS A 181 25.78 -9.09 -3.12
C LYS A 181 25.37 -7.84 -2.37
N VAL A 182 24.52 -8.02 -1.36
CA VAL A 182 24.01 -6.94 -0.52
C VAL A 182 24.37 -7.22 0.92
N THR A 183 25.24 -6.41 1.50
CA THR A 183 25.60 -6.48 2.91
C THR A 183 24.77 -5.49 3.71
N LEU A 184 24.12 -5.96 4.76
CA LEU A 184 23.32 -5.17 5.68
C LEU A 184 24.15 -4.65 6.87
N LYS A 185 23.65 -3.62 7.55
CA LYS A 185 24.25 -3.10 8.80
C LYS A 185 24.06 -4.07 9.97
N ALA A 186 22.99 -4.86 9.94
CA ALA A 186 22.67 -5.89 10.94
C ALA A 186 21.83 -6.99 10.29
N PRO A 187 21.79 -8.21 10.88
CA PRO A 187 20.92 -9.28 10.43
C PRO A 187 19.46 -8.86 10.28
N ASN A 188 18.86 -9.12 9.11
CA ASN A 188 17.47 -8.78 8.83
C ASN A 188 16.83 -9.80 7.87
N SER A 189 16.16 -10.82 8.40
CA SER A 189 15.46 -11.84 7.61
C SER A 189 14.25 -11.30 6.83
N ALA A 190 13.76 -10.10 7.16
CA ALA A 190 12.66 -9.46 6.46
C ALA A 190 13.13 -8.63 5.24
N PHE A 191 14.42 -8.56 4.95
CA PHE A 191 14.96 -7.76 3.86
C PHE A 191 14.43 -8.20 2.48
N LEU A 192 14.17 -9.49 2.28
CA LEU A 192 13.52 -10.02 1.08
C LEU A 192 12.19 -9.33 0.77
N TYR A 193 11.37 -9.12 1.80
CA TYR A 193 10.09 -8.42 1.64
C TYR A 193 10.28 -6.93 1.33
N LYS A 194 11.33 -6.33 1.88
CA LYS A 194 11.67 -4.92 1.66
C LYS A 194 12.09 -4.65 0.21
N ILE A 195 12.80 -5.58 -0.41
CA ILE A 195 13.23 -5.52 -1.82
C ILE A 195 12.03 -5.42 -2.80
N GLY A 196 10.85 -5.87 -2.41
CA GLY A 196 9.62 -5.74 -3.20
C GLY A 196 8.98 -4.36 -3.19
N ASP A 197 9.53 -3.38 -2.47
CA ASP A 197 9.07 -1.99 -2.53
C ASP A 197 9.48 -1.32 -3.84
N ILE A 198 8.63 -0.40 -4.34
CA ILE A 198 8.89 0.28 -5.61
C ILE A 198 10.18 1.09 -5.62
N ALA A 199 10.69 1.54 -4.47
CA ALA A 199 11.95 2.25 -4.40
C ALA A 199 13.15 1.39 -4.83
N PHE A 200 13.04 0.06 -4.74
CA PHE A 200 14.07 -0.91 -5.17
C PHE A 200 14.01 -1.25 -6.66
N LEU A 201 13.05 -0.72 -7.42
CA LEU A 201 12.96 -0.95 -8.86
C LEU A 201 14.16 -0.35 -9.59
N PRO A 202 14.64 -1.00 -10.67
CA PRO A 202 15.78 -0.51 -11.42
C PRO A 202 15.41 0.73 -12.25
N MET A 203 16.39 1.59 -12.52
CA MET A 203 16.26 2.76 -13.39
C MET A 203 17.38 2.80 -14.42
N PRO A 204 17.10 3.17 -15.69
CA PRO A 204 18.15 3.34 -16.69
C PRO A 204 19.11 4.50 -16.35
N SER A 205 20.28 4.50 -16.95
CA SER A 205 21.32 5.51 -16.69
C SER A 205 20.84 6.92 -16.98
N GLU A 206 20.18 7.11 -18.11
CA GLU A 206 19.70 8.44 -18.53
C GLU A 206 18.64 9.02 -17.57
N VAL A 207 17.82 8.17 -16.93
CA VAL A 207 16.85 8.59 -15.91
C VAL A 207 17.58 9.10 -14.66
N ILE A 208 18.64 8.43 -14.25
CA ILE A 208 19.44 8.82 -13.08
C ILE A 208 20.20 10.13 -13.35
N GLU A 209 20.67 10.33 -14.59
CA GLU A 209 21.35 11.56 -15.00
C GLU A 209 20.41 12.77 -15.07
N ASN A 210 19.15 12.55 -15.46
CA ASN A 210 18.15 13.60 -15.68
C ASN A 210 16.80 13.31 -14.99
N PRO A 211 16.75 13.09 -13.65
CA PRO A 211 15.56 12.58 -12.97
C PRO A 211 14.34 13.51 -13.07
N LYS A 212 14.55 14.82 -13.22
CA LYS A 212 13.42 15.77 -13.36
C LYS A 212 12.71 15.64 -14.69
N GLU A 213 13.45 15.42 -15.78
CA GLU A 213 12.86 15.22 -17.11
C GLU A 213 12.09 13.91 -17.15
N TYR A 214 12.74 12.82 -16.73
CA TYR A 214 12.17 11.49 -16.78
C TYR A 214 11.09 11.22 -15.71
N GLY A 215 10.92 12.09 -14.74
CA GLY A 215 9.78 12.05 -13.83
C GLY A 215 8.41 12.20 -14.53
N GLN A 216 8.38 12.80 -15.73
CA GLN A 216 7.17 12.90 -16.56
C GLN A 216 7.23 12.05 -17.83
N LYS A 217 8.37 11.42 -18.11
CA LYS A 217 8.60 10.55 -19.27
C LYS A 217 9.35 9.28 -18.83
N PRO A 218 8.81 8.52 -17.87
CA PRO A 218 9.50 7.35 -17.32
C PRO A 218 9.83 6.34 -18.40
N ILE A 219 11.01 5.74 -18.28
CA ILE A 219 11.48 4.63 -19.10
C ILE A 219 11.55 3.41 -18.19
N GLY A 220 10.65 2.47 -18.39
CA GLY A 220 10.51 1.28 -17.57
C GLY A 220 10.90 0.00 -18.30
N ASN A 221 10.70 -1.11 -17.60
CA ASN A 221 10.94 -2.48 -18.05
C ASN A 221 9.71 -3.38 -17.80
N GLY A 222 8.58 -2.78 -17.43
CA GLY A 222 7.34 -3.47 -17.10
C GLY A 222 6.46 -3.76 -18.30
N PRO A 223 5.26 -4.36 -18.06
CA PRO A 223 4.34 -4.76 -19.13
C PRO A 223 3.66 -3.61 -19.87
N TYR A 224 3.78 -2.38 -19.34
CA TYR A 224 3.29 -1.17 -20.00
C TYR A 224 4.36 -0.12 -20.08
N LYS A 225 4.22 0.78 -21.07
CA LYS A 225 5.03 2.00 -21.22
C LYS A 225 4.14 3.23 -21.26
N LEU A 226 4.69 4.37 -20.89
CA LEU A 226 3.97 5.64 -20.92
C LEU A 226 3.65 6.03 -22.36
N LYS A 227 2.38 6.27 -22.68
CA LYS A 227 1.91 6.81 -23.95
C LYS A 227 1.68 8.33 -23.88
N ALA A 228 1.06 8.80 -22.79
CA ALA A 228 0.77 10.22 -22.59
C ALA A 228 0.67 10.55 -21.10
N TYR A 229 1.12 11.75 -20.73
CA TYR A 229 0.92 12.35 -19.41
C TYR A 229 0.33 13.73 -19.58
N LYS A 230 -0.96 13.87 -19.27
CA LYS A 230 -1.68 15.15 -19.29
C LYS A 230 -1.99 15.52 -17.84
N GLY A 231 -1.17 16.38 -17.25
CA GLY A 231 -1.29 16.77 -15.85
C GLY A 231 -2.67 17.29 -15.49
N GLY A 232 -3.24 16.78 -14.39
CA GLY A 232 -4.57 17.13 -13.93
C GLY A 232 -5.74 16.47 -14.66
N GLU A 233 -5.50 15.71 -15.74
CA GLU A 233 -6.52 15.08 -16.56
C GLU A 233 -6.37 13.54 -16.59
N GLU A 234 -5.32 13.04 -17.24
CA GLU A 234 -5.13 11.61 -17.46
C GLU A 234 -3.67 11.23 -17.66
N ILE A 235 -3.33 9.98 -17.32
CA ILE A 235 -2.05 9.36 -17.60
C ILE A 235 -2.32 8.04 -18.33
N ILE A 236 -1.91 7.97 -19.59
CA ILE A 236 -2.22 6.83 -20.47
C ILE A 236 -1.00 5.95 -20.60
N LEU A 237 -1.17 4.68 -20.31
CA LEU A 237 -0.20 3.63 -20.57
C LEU A 237 -0.68 2.76 -21.73
N GLU A 238 0.25 2.35 -22.59
CA GLU A 238 0.00 1.33 -23.60
C GLU A 238 0.76 0.05 -23.27
N ARG A 239 0.23 -1.10 -23.66
CA ARG A 239 0.91 -2.38 -23.50
C ARG A 239 2.25 -2.34 -24.25
N ASP A 240 3.31 -2.77 -23.61
CA ASP A 240 4.60 -2.95 -24.26
C ASP A 240 4.63 -4.30 -24.97
N ALA A 241 4.61 -4.27 -26.31
CA ALA A 241 4.67 -5.48 -27.13
C ALA A 241 6.02 -6.22 -27.03
N SER A 242 7.06 -5.54 -26.61
CA SER A 242 8.41 -6.10 -26.40
C SER A 242 8.59 -6.77 -25.04
N TYR A 243 7.63 -6.61 -24.12
CA TYR A 243 7.72 -7.16 -22.79
C TYR A 243 7.68 -8.70 -22.78
N THR A 244 8.73 -9.32 -22.25
CA THR A 244 8.89 -10.78 -22.17
C THR A 244 8.72 -11.35 -20.75
N GLY A 245 8.55 -10.46 -19.74
CA GLY A 245 8.44 -10.84 -18.33
C GLY A 245 7.20 -11.66 -17.98
N PRO A 246 7.07 -12.08 -16.72
CA PRO A 246 6.02 -13.01 -16.30
C PRO A 246 4.64 -12.36 -16.15
N ARG A 247 4.53 -11.03 -16.02
CA ARG A 247 3.27 -10.31 -15.83
C ARG A 247 2.50 -10.17 -17.13
N LYS A 248 1.76 -11.20 -17.52
CA LYS A 248 0.97 -11.18 -18.77
C LYS A 248 -0.20 -10.21 -18.66
N THR A 249 -0.37 -9.38 -19.70
CA THR A 249 -1.46 -8.41 -19.81
C THR A 249 -2.46 -8.88 -20.85
N SER A 250 -3.76 -8.68 -20.59
CA SER A 250 -4.85 -9.03 -21.50
C SER A 250 -5.47 -7.81 -22.18
N ASN A 251 -5.24 -6.60 -21.68
CA ASN A 251 -5.78 -5.34 -22.20
C ASN A 251 -4.74 -4.59 -23.04
N ALA A 252 -5.18 -3.65 -23.89
CA ALA A 252 -4.32 -2.86 -24.77
C ALA A 252 -3.56 -1.74 -24.03
N GLY A 253 -4.04 -1.32 -22.87
CA GLY A 253 -3.45 -0.24 -22.09
C GLY A 253 -4.29 0.14 -20.87
N ILE A 254 -3.83 1.10 -20.13
CA ILE A 254 -4.51 1.64 -18.95
C ILE A 254 -4.62 3.15 -19.08
N ASP A 255 -5.83 3.69 -18.89
CA ASP A 255 -6.10 5.12 -18.81
C ASP A 255 -6.35 5.49 -17.33
N PHE A 256 -5.37 6.08 -16.68
CA PHE A 256 -5.49 6.58 -15.32
C PHE A 256 -6.13 7.97 -15.34
N LYS A 257 -7.42 8.05 -15.09
CA LYS A 257 -8.19 9.30 -15.07
C LYS A 257 -8.06 10.01 -13.72
N VAL A 258 -7.71 11.29 -13.74
CA VAL A 258 -7.51 12.10 -12.54
C VAL A 258 -8.85 12.64 -12.05
N TYR A 259 -9.27 12.26 -10.85
CA TYR A 259 -10.46 12.74 -10.20
C TYR A 259 -10.15 13.59 -8.97
N GLN A 260 -10.89 14.68 -8.83
CA GLN A 260 -10.84 15.56 -7.66
C GLN A 260 -11.74 15.06 -6.53
N SER A 261 -12.71 14.21 -6.84
CA SER A 261 -13.70 13.68 -5.91
C SER A 261 -14.00 12.22 -6.24
N LEU A 262 -14.04 11.37 -5.21
CA LEU A 262 -14.48 9.99 -5.38
C LEU A 262 -15.97 9.89 -5.77
N ASP A 263 -16.81 10.85 -5.37
CA ASP A 263 -18.22 10.87 -5.79
C ASP A 263 -18.36 11.08 -7.29
N ALA A 264 -17.51 11.93 -7.91
CA ALA A 264 -17.47 12.10 -9.35
C ALA A 264 -16.99 10.82 -10.06
N ALA A 265 -15.91 10.20 -9.56
CA ALA A 265 -15.41 8.93 -10.09
C ALA A 265 -16.46 7.80 -9.98
N TYR A 266 -17.20 7.75 -8.87
CA TYR A 266 -18.28 6.77 -8.69
C TYR A 266 -19.45 7.02 -9.64
N SER A 267 -19.82 8.28 -9.90
CA SER A 267 -20.84 8.62 -10.89
C SER A 267 -20.43 8.17 -12.30
N ASP A 268 -19.16 8.38 -12.66
CA ASP A 268 -18.62 7.94 -13.95
C ASP A 268 -18.54 6.41 -14.07
N LEU A 269 -18.24 5.71 -12.98
CA LEU A 269 -18.30 4.25 -12.93
C LEU A 269 -19.72 3.75 -13.22
N LEU A 270 -20.75 4.32 -12.56
CA LEU A 270 -22.15 3.94 -12.77
C LEU A 270 -22.65 4.30 -14.18
N ALA A 271 -22.12 5.36 -14.78
CA ALA A 271 -22.43 5.77 -16.15
C ALA A 271 -21.66 4.98 -17.22
N GLY A 272 -20.72 4.11 -16.85
CA GLY A 272 -19.88 3.34 -17.78
C GLY A 272 -18.74 4.17 -18.42
N ASN A 273 -18.43 5.35 -17.87
CA ASN A 273 -17.32 6.22 -18.30
C ASN A 273 -16.00 5.88 -17.60
N LEU A 274 -16.04 5.04 -16.57
CA LEU A 274 -14.90 4.54 -15.82
C LEU A 274 -15.07 3.02 -15.66
N ASP A 275 -14.02 2.25 -15.90
CA ASP A 275 -14.08 0.77 -15.80
C ASP A 275 -13.77 0.28 -14.39
N VAL A 276 -12.83 0.92 -13.67
CA VAL A 276 -12.36 0.49 -12.35
C VAL A 276 -12.31 1.67 -11.38
N LEU A 277 -12.94 1.49 -10.23
CA LEU A 277 -12.86 2.40 -9.08
C LEU A 277 -12.37 1.62 -7.87
N ASP A 278 -11.20 1.95 -7.35
CA ASP A 278 -10.54 1.21 -6.26
C ASP A 278 -10.90 1.67 -4.85
N SER A 279 -11.61 2.77 -4.75
CA SER A 279 -12.03 3.35 -3.47
C SER A 279 -13.45 3.88 -3.56
N ILE A 280 -14.34 3.34 -2.76
CA ILE A 280 -15.76 3.74 -2.77
C ILE A 280 -15.94 5.02 -1.92
N PRO A 281 -16.66 6.04 -2.43
CA PRO A 281 -16.96 7.24 -1.64
C PRO A 281 -17.84 6.91 -0.43
N THR A 282 -17.69 7.68 0.64
CA THR A 282 -18.44 7.44 1.89
C THR A 282 -19.96 7.49 1.66
N SER A 283 -20.43 8.29 0.72
CA SER A 283 -21.84 8.39 0.30
C SER A 283 -22.41 7.08 -0.21
N ALA A 284 -21.59 6.25 -0.90
CA ALA A 284 -22.02 5.00 -1.52
C ALA A 284 -21.70 3.73 -0.69
N LEU A 285 -21.02 3.83 0.45
CA LEU A 285 -20.60 2.66 1.24
C LEU A 285 -21.75 1.73 1.65
N LYS A 286 -22.95 2.24 1.79
CA LYS A 286 -24.12 1.43 2.17
C LYS A 286 -24.81 0.77 0.98
N THR A 287 -24.63 1.28 -0.23
CA THR A 287 -25.42 0.89 -1.42
C THR A 287 -24.61 0.22 -2.51
N TYR A 288 -23.29 0.48 -2.62
CA TYR A 288 -22.49 0.00 -3.75
C TYR A 288 -22.53 -1.52 -3.96
N ARG A 289 -22.74 -2.32 -2.88
CA ARG A 289 -22.82 -3.78 -2.99
C ARG A 289 -24.12 -4.27 -3.62
N SER A 290 -25.17 -3.44 -3.62
CA SER A 290 -26.46 -3.73 -4.23
C SER A 290 -26.61 -3.16 -5.64
N GLU A 291 -25.63 -2.41 -6.12
CA GLU A 291 -25.63 -1.90 -7.48
C GLU A 291 -25.43 -3.04 -8.49
N THR A 292 -26.39 -3.17 -9.41
CA THR A 292 -26.39 -4.25 -10.41
C THR A 292 -25.59 -3.92 -11.67
N SER A 293 -25.28 -2.63 -11.86
CA SER A 293 -24.51 -2.15 -13.02
C SER A 293 -22.99 -2.35 -12.88
N ILE A 294 -22.51 -2.72 -11.68
CA ILE A 294 -21.10 -2.88 -11.37
C ILE A 294 -20.82 -4.23 -10.69
N THR A 295 -19.58 -4.68 -10.77
CA THR A 295 -19.09 -5.80 -9.95
C THR A 295 -18.45 -5.24 -8.69
N ALA A 296 -19.16 -5.35 -7.56
CA ALA A 296 -18.67 -4.89 -6.27
C ALA A 296 -17.72 -5.92 -5.63
N VAL A 297 -16.50 -5.49 -5.27
CA VAL A 297 -15.50 -6.30 -4.59
C VAL A 297 -15.17 -5.69 -3.24
N SER A 298 -15.19 -6.50 -2.17
CA SER A 298 -14.77 -6.09 -0.83
C SER A 298 -13.92 -7.20 -0.23
N LYS A 299 -12.62 -6.95 -0.14
CA LYS A 299 -11.64 -7.90 0.40
C LYS A 299 -10.66 -7.17 1.33
N PRO A 300 -10.09 -7.85 2.34
CA PRO A 300 -8.99 -7.29 3.11
C PRO A 300 -7.84 -6.87 2.19
N GLY A 301 -7.28 -5.70 2.45
CA GLY A 301 -6.09 -5.21 1.77
C GLY A 301 -4.86 -5.21 2.69
N PRO A 302 -3.64 -5.02 2.15
CA PRO A 302 -2.39 -5.03 2.92
C PRO A 302 -2.15 -3.69 3.63
N ALA A 303 -3.19 -3.14 4.26
CA ALA A 303 -3.10 -1.84 4.91
C ALA A 303 -3.96 -1.77 6.18
N PHE A 304 -3.53 -0.97 7.14
CA PHE A 304 -4.33 -0.60 8.29
C PHE A 304 -4.29 0.92 8.51
N SER A 305 -5.29 1.45 9.21
CA SER A 305 -5.35 2.85 9.59
C SER A 305 -5.21 2.98 11.09
N ALA A 306 -4.31 3.87 11.51
CA ALA A 306 -4.05 4.14 12.92
C ALA A 306 -3.74 5.62 13.12
N PHE A 307 -3.75 6.06 14.37
CA PHE A 307 -3.10 7.29 14.79
C PHE A 307 -2.03 6.98 15.83
N THR A 308 -0.98 7.76 15.84
CA THR A 308 0.18 7.56 16.71
C THR A 308 0.22 8.63 17.78
N ILE A 309 0.49 8.23 19.01
CA ILE A 309 0.76 9.11 20.12
C ILE A 309 2.27 9.15 20.36
N ALA A 310 2.90 10.28 20.09
CA ALA A 310 4.34 10.41 20.30
C ALA A 310 4.67 10.34 21.80
N GLN A 311 5.58 9.43 22.17
CA GLN A 311 5.90 9.14 23.57
C GLN A 311 6.73 10.23 24.27
N ASN A 312 7.29 11.18 23.51
CA ASN A 312 8.07 12.31 24.04
C ASN A 312 7.21 13.54 24.34
N LEU A 313 5.89 13.47 24.16
CA LEU A 313 4.98 14.56 24.50
C LEU A 313 4.72 14.58 26.02
N LYS A 314 4.45 15.78 26.57
CA LYS A 314 3.98 15.95 27.95
C LYS A 314 2.77 15.04 28.19
N HIS A 315 2.70 14.43 29.37
CA HIS A 315 1.67 13.47 29.78
C HIS A 315 1.66 12.12 29.01
N PHE A 316 2.56 11.89 28.04
CA PHE A 316 2.63 10.63 27.30
C PHE A 316 3.97 9.90 27.48
N GLN A 317 4.79 10.34 28.44
CA GLN A 317 6.07 9.73 28.80
C GLN A 317 5.93 8.73 29.93
N GLY A 318 6.84 7.77 30.00
CA GLY A 318 6.96 6.82 31.11
C GLY A 318 5.66 6.08 31.43
N GLU A 319 5.44 5.83 32.71
CA GLU A 319 4.28 5.06 33.18
C GLU A 319 2.97 5.86 33.08
N GLU A 320 2.98 7.17 33.37
CA GLU A 320 1.83 8.04 33.11
C GLU A 320 1.39 7.91 31.66
N GLY A 321 2.31 8.05 30.73
CA GLY A 321 2.04 7.97 29.30
C GLY A 321 1.51 6.60 28.88
N LYS A 322 2.00 5.52 29.47
CA LYS A 322 1.47 4.16 29.24
C LYS A 322 -0.01 4.08 29.61
N TYR A 323 -0.38 4.51 30.83
CA TYR A 323 -1.78 4.50 31.27
C TYR A 323 -2.67 5.39 30.38
N ARG A 324 -2.21 6.57 29.97
CA ARG A 324 -2.99 7.46 29.09
C ARG A 324 -3.21 6.85 27.71
N ARG A 325 -2.19 6.26 27.09
CA ARG A 325 -2.33 5.59 25.79
C ARG A 325 -3.28 4.42 25.85
N GLN A 326 -3.20 3.60 26.90
CA GLN A 326 -4.13 2.49 27.12
C GLN A 326 -5.56 2.99 27.36
N ALA A 327 -5.72 4.04 28.18
CA ALA A 327 -7.04 4.64 28.41
C ALA A 327 -7.68 5.13 27.11
N ILE A 328 -6.92 5.81 26.26
CA ILE A 328 -7.38 6.25 24.94
C ILE A 328 -7.75 5.05 24.06
N ALA A 329 -6.95 3.98 24.08
CA ALA A 329 -7.23 2.78 23.30
C ALA A 329 -8.55 2.12 23.71
N HIS A 330 -8.81 1.96 25.01
CA HIS A 330 -10.06 1.44 25.54
C HIS A 330 -11.27 2.37 25.32
N ALA A 331 -11.08 3.68 25.22
CA ALA A 331 -12.16 4.63 24.98
C ALA A 331 -12.69 4.63 23.54
N ILE A 332 -12.03 3.98 22.59
CA ILE A 332 -12.40 4.00 21.18
C ILE A 332 -13.20 2.75 20.84
N ASN A 333 -14.49 2.92 20.54
CA ASN A 333 -15.34 1.86 20.04
C ASN A 333 -15.09 1.64 18.53
N ARG A 334 -14.11 0.81 18.20
CA ARG A 334 -13.69 0.53 16.81
C ARG A 334 -14.78 -0.18 16.02
N GLU A 335 -15.51 -1.09 16.64
CA GLU A 335 -16.61 -1.80 15.98
C GLU A 335 -17.73 -0.85 15.57
N ASN A 336 -18.11 0.07 16.46
CA ASN A 336 -19.12 1.07 16.14
C ASN A 336 -18.65 2.01 15.01
N ILE A 337 -17.39 2.41 15.02
CA ILE A 337 -16.78 3.20 13.94
C ILE A 337 -16.82 2.43 12.61
N ALA A 338 -16.38 1.18 12.61
CA ALA A 338 -16.40 0.32 11.42
C ALA A 338 -17.81 0.17 10.85
N LYS A 339 -18.80 -0.07 11.72
CA LYS A 339 -20.19 -0.27 11.33
C LYS A 339 -20.90 1.03 10.93
N ALA A 340 -20.79 2.07 11.75
CA ALA A 340 -21.59 3.29 11.56
C ALA A 340 -21.02 4.23 10.49
N ILE A 341 -19.68 4.32 10.38
CA ILE A 341 -19.00 5.23 9.47
C ILE A 341 -18.63 4.51 8.18
N PHE A 342 -18.04 3.31 8.28
CA PHE A 342 -17.52 2.57 7.14
C PHE A 342 -18.48 1.51 6.59
N GLY A 343 -19.71 1.42 7.10
CA GLY A 343 -20.71 0.45 6.61
C GLY A 343 -20.26 -1.02 6.69
N GLY A 344 -19.34 -1.34 7.60
CA GLY A 344 -18.77 -2.69 7.75
C GLY A 344 -17.75 -3.07 6.66
N THR A 345 -17.19 -2.10 5.95
CA THR A 345 -16.16 -2.35 4.92
C THR A 345 -14.74 -2.43 5.49
N VAL A 346 -14.57 -2.13 6.77
CA VAL A 346 -13.31 -2.26 7.50
C VAL A 346 -13.49 -3.14 8.73
N THR A 347 -12.41 -3.78 9.17
CA THR A 347 -12.37 -4.62 10.36
C THR A 347 -11.53 -3.94 11.43
N PRO A 348 -11.94 -3.93 12.73
CA PRO A 348 -11.08 -3.50 13.81
C PRO A 348 -9.75 -4.25 13.80
N ALA A 349 -8.64 -3.51 13.94
CA ALA A 349 -7.32 -4.11 13.95
C ALA A 349 -7.02 -4.79 15.29
N THR A 350 -6.40 -5.96 15.23
CA THR A 350 -5.90 -6.73 16.38
C THR A 350 -4.38 -6.89 16.34
N ASP A 351 -3.76 -6.49 15.22
CA ASP A 351 -2.33 -6.58 14.96
C ASP A 351 -1.87 -5.31 14.22
N PHE A 352 -0.57 -5.07 14.17
CA PHE A 352 0.08 -4.09 13.29
C PHE A 352 0.14 -4.55 11.83
N LEU A 353 -0.06 -5.83 11.58
CA LEU A 353 -0.15 -6.40 10.24
C LEU A 353 -1.62 -6.48 9.81
N ALA A 354 -1.87 -6.32 8.52
CA ALA A 354 -3.18 -6.62 7.95
C ALA A 354 -3.34 -8.14 7.75
N PRO A 355 -4.57 -8.70 7.78
CA PRO A 355 -4.80 -10.15 7.68
C PRO A 355 -4.19 -10.85 6.46
N VAL A 356 -3.90 -10.12 5.39
CA VAL A 356 -3.30 -10.65 4.15
C VAL A 356 -1.76 -10.64 4.18
N ILE A 357 -1.15 -10.12 5.24
CA ILE A 357 0.32 -10.04 5.37
C ILE A 357 0.82 -11.25 6.16
N LYS A 358 1.83 -11.92 5.65
CA LYS A 358 2.47 -13.05 6.32
C LYS A 358 3.00 -12.62 7.70
N GLY A 359 2.67 -13.40 8.72
CA GLY A 359 2.99 -13.09 10.12
C GLY A 359 1.85 -12.41 10.89
N TYR A 360 0.71 -12.12 10.25
CA TYR A 360 -0.49 -11.66 10.95
C TYR A 360 -0.95 -12.66 12.02
N ASP A 361 -1.23 -12.16 13.22
CA ASP A 361 -1.80 -12.93 14.32
C ASP A 361 -3.07 -12.25 14.85
N ALA A 362 -4.21 -12.87 14.61
CA ALA A 362 -5.50 -12.38 15.08
C ALA A 362 -5.59 -12.31 16.62
N ASN A 363 -4.72 -13.05 17.33
CA ASN A 363 -4.71 -13.15 18.79
C ASN A 363 -3.59 -12.32 19.43
N LEU A 364 -2.92 -11.45 18.70
CA LEU A 364 -1.81 -10.66 19.23
C LEU A 364 -2.22 -9.76 20.40
N ASP A 365 -3.44 -9.24 20.40
CA ASP A 365 -4.00 -8.41 21.49
C ASP A 365 -4.55 -9.30 22.63
N THR A 366 -3.70 -10.16 23.19
CA THR A 366 -4.07 -11.07 24.30
C THR A 366 -4.48 -10.34 25.56
N ASP A 367 -3.94 -9.13 25.80
CA ASP A 367 -4.24 -8.31 26.97
C ASP A 367 -5.51 -7.45 26.80
N GLY A 368 -6.14 -7.51 25.63
CA GLY A 368 -7.36 -6.78 25.30
C GLY A 368 -7.18 -5.26 25.30
N VAL A 369 -5.99 -4.75 25.02
CA VAL A 369 -5.67 -3.29 25.04
C VAL A 369 -6.51 -2.53 24.03
N LEU A 370 -6.89 -3.17 22.91
CA LEU A 370 -7.71 -2.58 21.86
C LEU A 370 -9.21 -2.77 22.08
N ALA A 371 -9.61 -3.54 23.08
CA ALA A 371 -11.01 -3.75 23.42
C ALA A 371 -11.66 -2.45 23.93
N TYR A 372 -12.88 -2.17 23.46
CA TYR A 372 -13.65 -1.04 23.96
C TYR A 372 -14.15 -1.30 25.39
N ASP A 373 -13.71 -0.50 26.34
CA ASP A 373 -14.10 -0.56 27.74
C ASP A 373 -14.01 0.83 28.39
N GLU A 374 -15.17 1.48 28.53
CA GLU A 374 -15.25 2.82 29.15
C GLU A 374 -14.82 2.84 30.63
N THR A 375 -15.11 1.76 31.35
CA THR A 375 -14.77 1.65 32.78
C THR A 375 -13.27 1.57 32.93
N LYS A 376 -12.65 0.67 32.17
CA LYS A 376 -11.20 0.51 32.14
C LYS A 376 -10.47 1.77 31.66
N ALA A 377 -11.02 2.44 30.65
CA ALA A 377 -10.48 3.72 30.19
C ALA A 377 -10.45 4.78 31.29
N LYS A 378 -11.54 4.91 32.08
CA LYS A 378 -11.63 5.85 33.21
C LYS A 378 -10.67 5.47 34.35
N GLU A 379 -10.57 4.18 34.68
CA GLU A 379 -9.63 3.69 35.70
C GLU A 379 -8.17 4.00 35.33
N LEU A 380 -7.77 3.71 34.08
CA LEU A 380 -6.42 3.98 33.59
C LEU A 380 -6.12 5.48 33.51
N TRP A 381 -7.11 6.29 33.11
CA TRP A 381 -6.96 7.74 33.12
C TRP A 381 -6.75 8.28 34.52
N ALA A 382 -7.52 7.80 35.52
CA ALA A 382 -7.36 8.17 36.93
C ALA A 382 -6.01 7.74 37.50
N LYS A 383 -5.47 6.56 37.11
CA LYS A 383 -4.10 6.16 37.48
C LYS A 383 -3.05 7.10 36.91
N ALA A 384 -3.23 7.54 35.67
CA ALA A 384 -2.34 8.53 35.06
C ALA A 384 -2.43 9.88 35.78
N ASP A 385 -3.63 10.35 36.12
CA ASP A 385 -3.84 11.60 36.85
C ASP A 385 -3.25 11.56 38.27
N ALA A 386 -3.18 10.38 38.89
CA ALA A 386 -2.48 10.22 40.19
C ALA A 386 -0.96 10.40 40.10
N ILE A 387 -0.36 10.19 38.93
CA ILE A 387 1.06 10.45 38.65
C ILE A 387 1.24 11.94 38.32
N SER A 388 0.46 12.44 37.37
CA SER A 388 0.48 13.85 36.95
C SER A 388 -0.90 14.25 36.44
N PRO A 389 -1.61 15.17 37.10
CA PRO A 389 -2.93 15.62 36.66
C PRO A 389 -2.91 16.17 35.26
N TRP A 390 -3.94 15.86 34.48
CA TRP A 390 -4.07 16.39 33.14
C TRP A 390 -4.38 17.88 33.12
N ASP A 391 -3.52 18.67 32.50
CA ASP A 391 -3.62 20.15 32.47
C ASP A 391 -3.80 20.71 31.04
N GLY A 392 -4.10 19.88 30.06
CA GLY A 392 -4.16 20.28 28.66
C GLY A 392 -5.46 19.90 27.93
N THR A 393 -5.46 20.10 26.65
CA THR A 393 -6.49 19.63 25.72
C THR A 393 -5.90 18.54 24.83
N PHE A 394 -6.58 17.39 24.79
CA PHE A 394 -6.21 16.34 23.85
C PHE A 394 -6.70 16.72 22.45
N ARG A 395 -5.77 16.86 21.50
CA ARG A 395 -6.05 17.25 20.13
C ARG A 395 -5.57 16.19 19.16
N ILE A 396 -6.43 15.80 18.22
CA ILE A 396 -6.07 14.95 17.10
C ILE A 396 -5.95 15.84 15.87
N GLY A 397 -4.75 15.94 15.27
CA GLY A 397 -4.50 16.67 14.05
C GLY A 397 -4.84 15.79 12.83
N LEU A 398 -5.48 16.39 11.86
CA LEU A 398 -5.79 15.78 10.59
C LEU A 398 -5.02 16.50 9.49
N GLN A 399 -4.35 15.75 8.60
CA GLN A 399 -3.79 16.35 7.41
C GLN A 399 -4.90 16.56 6.38
N ARG A 400 -5.22 17.82 6.08
CA ARG A 400 -6.03 18.16 4.91
C ARG A 400 -5.18 17.95 3.66
N ARG A 401 -5.61 17.14 2.70
CA ARG A 401 -5.02 17.13 1.36
C ARG A 401 -5.20 18.53 0.77
N ARG A 402 -4.12 19.32 0.70
CA ARG A 402 -4.12 20.57 -0.06
C ARG A 402 -4.02 20.18 -1.53
N HIS A 403 -5.07 20.41 -2.27
CA HIS A 403 -4.97 20.56 -3.72
C HIS A 403 -4.03 21.75 -3.97
N ARG A 404 -2.85 21.51 -4.52
CA ARG A 404 -2.10 22.58 -5.18
C ARG A 404 -2.94 22.98 -6.39
N GLN A 405 -3.77 24.01 -6.24
CA GLN A 405 -4.29 24.73 -7.39
C GLN A 405 -3.07 25.32 -8.11
N GLY A 406 -2.84 24.83 -9.34
CA GLY A 406 -2.00 25.53 -10.29
C GLY A 406 -2.46 26.99 -10.34
N MET A 407 -1.51 27.93 -10.38
CA MET A 407 -1.77 29.36 -10.43
C MET A 407 -2.68 29.68 -11.63
N GLY A 408 -3.95 29.86 -11.34
CA GLY A 408 -4.99 30.27 -12.25
C GLY A 408 -6.21 30.67 -11.43
N GLY A 409 -6.45 31.98 -11.30
CA GLY A 409 -7.35 32.56 -10.33
C GLY A 409 -8.80 32.08 -10.42
N GLY A 410 -9.36 31.78 -9.28
CA GLY A 410 -10.78 31.54 -9.08
C GLY A 410 -11.06 31.23 -7.62
N ARG A 411 -11.51 32.20 -6.84
CA ARG A 411 -11.96 32.00 -5.44
C ARG A 411 -13.31 31.27 -5.46
N GLY A 412 -13.23 29.92 -5.21
CA GLY A 412 -14.41 29.15 -4.86
C GLY A 412 -14.36 28.80 -3.36
N GLN A 413 -15.26 29.42 -2.59
CA GLN A 413 -15.45 29.08 -1.16
C GLN A 413 -16.09 27.70 -1.03
N LEU A 414 -15.38 26.71 -0.49
CA LEU A 414 -15.96 25.45 -0.06
C LEU A 414 -16.39 25.57 1.41
N HIS A 415 -17.65 25.27 1.65
CA HIS A 415 -18.31 25.40 2.95
C HIS A 415 -17.78 24.42 4.00
N PRO A 416 -17.41 24.85 5.22
CA PRO A 416 -16.73 24.03 6.24
C PRO A 416 -17.62 23.05 7.01
N GLN A 417 -18.87 22.85 6.63
CA GLN A 417 -19.86 22.21 7.52
C GLN A 417 -19.84 20.67 7.57
N HIS A 418 -19.28 19.96 6.58
CA HIS A 418 -19.39 18.49 6.56
C HIS A 418 -18.41 17.74 7.48
N ALA A 419 -17.22 18.26 7.71
CA ALA A 419 -16.25 17.60 8.61
C ALA A 419 -16.62 17.74 10.10
N ARG A 420 -17.30 18.81 10.48
CA ARG A 420 -17.71 19.05 11.88
C ARG A 420 -18.82 18.13 12.38
N HIS A 421 -19.61 17.53 11.49
CA HIS A 421 -20.82 16.79 11.91
C HIS A 421 -20.56 15.33 12.26
N GLN A 422 -19.52 14.70 11.71
CA GLN A 422 -19.28 13.28 11.92
C GLN A 422 -18.50 12.96 13.21
N LEU A 423 -17.60 13.84 13.65
CA LEU A 423 -16.82 13.62 14.88
C LEU A 423 -17.53 14.08 16.16
N ARG A 424 -18.58 14.92 16.06
CA ARG A 424 -19.42 15.31 17.22
C ARG A 424 -20.28 14.18 17.78
N LYS A 425 -20.41 13.06 17.08
CA LYS A 425 -21.25 11.91 17.50
C LYS A 425 -20.49 10.81 18.23
N LEU A 426 -19.18 10.97 18.45
CA LEU A 426 -18.45 10.04 19.31
C LEU A 426 -18.76 10.38 20.78
N PRO A 427 -19.23 9.41 21.60
CA PRO A 427 -19.63 9.67 22.99
C PRO A 427 -18.46 9.79 23.95
N ILE A 428 -17.46 10.56 23.59
CA ILE A 428 -16.35 10.88 24.50
C ILE A 428 -16.62 12.26 25.09
N ARG A 429 -17.23 12.30 26.26
CA ARG A 429 -17.60 13.54 26.97
C ARG A 429 -16.44 14.48 27.31
N HIS A 430 -15.20 14.11 27.04
CA HIS A 430 -13.99 14.91 27.33
C HIS A 430 -13.09 15.21 26.12
N VAL A 431 -13.52 14.93 24.90
CA VAL A 431 -12.86 15.47 23.71
C VAL A 431 -13.50 16.81 23.39
N GLN A 432 -13.05 17.88 24.02
CA GLN A 432 -13.42 19.23 23.63
C GLN A 432 -12.53 19.69 22.49
N GLY A 433 -13.13 19.97 21.35
CA GLY A 433 -12.55 20.79 20.28
C GLY A 433 -11.71 20.04 19.26
N ILE A 434 -12.33 19.73 18.13
CA ILE A 434 -11.62 19.63 16.87
C ILE A 434 -11.63 21.03 16.26
N GLU A 435 -10.52 21.75 16.38
CA GLU A 435 -10.34 23.02 15.69
C GLU A 435 -9.67 22.79 14.33
N GLU A 436 -10.34 23.22 13.30
CA GLU A 436 -9.79 23.37 11.97
C GLU A 436 -8.95 24.67 11.96
N ARG A 437 -7.62 24.57 11.98
CA ARG A 437 -6.76 25.73 11.78
C ARG A 437 -6.24 25.76 10.36
N ASP A 438 -6.49 26.88 9.72
CA ASP A 438 -5.88 27.27 8.45
C ASP A 438 -4.39 27.58 8.70
N SER A 439 -3.48 26.80 8.10
CA SER A 439 -2.04 26.95 8.30
C SER A 439 -1.50 28.08 7.41
N GLY A 440 -1.70 29.33 7.83
CA GLY A 440 -0.83 30.44 7.45
C GLY A 440 0.46 30.38 8.28
N THR A 441 1.57 30.18 7.60
CA THR A 441 2.95 30.49 7.99
C THR A 441 3.33 30.54 9.48
N HIS A 442 3.20 29.42 10.22
CA HIS A 442 4.03 29.17 11.41
C HIS A 442 4.19 27.66 11.60
N ARG A 443 5.45 27.20 11.79
CA ARG A 443 5.80 25.83 12.18
C ARG A 443 5.18 25.52 13.54
N GLN A 444 3.95 25.12 13.60
CA GLN A 444 3.37 24.48 14.76
C GLN A 444 3.34 22.97 14.54
N ARG A 445 3.84 22.22 15.52
CA ARG A 445 3.86 20.77 15.55
C ARG A 445 2.42 20.27 15.71
N GLY A 446 1.80 19.82 14.64
CA GLY A 446 0.42 19.30 14.62
C GLY A 446 0.38 17.79 14.46
N VAL A 447 -0.73 17.21 14.85
CA VAL A 447 -1.00 15.77 14.70
C VAL A 447 -1.44 15.49 13.27
N GLN A 448 -0.81 14.52 12.63
CA GLN A 448 -1.18 14.03 11.31
C GLN A 448 -1.90 12.67 11.41
N VAL A 449 -3.14 12.55 10.95
CA VAL A 449 -3.76 11.26 10.66
C VAL A 449 -3.35 10.88 9.24
N GLY A 450 -2.43 9.92 9.13
CA GLY A 450 -2.08 9.33 7.85
C GLY A 450 -3.21 8.41 7.36
N HIS A 451 -3.61 8.55 6.12
CA HIS A 451 -4.37 7.50 5.46
C HIS A 451 -3.49 6.26 5.29
N ALA A 452 -4.10 5.10 5.40
CA ALA A 452 -3.57 3.76 5.18
C ALA A 452 -2.06 3.69 4.89
N VAL A 453 -1.28 3.44 5.92
CA VAL A 453 0.14 3.14 5.73
C VAL A 453 0.22 1.74 5.14
N ARG A 454 0.67 1.64 3.89
CA ARG A 454 1.10 0.37 3.35
C ARG A 454 2.38 0.00 4.08
N LEU A 455 2.33 -1.04 4.89
CA LEU A 455 3.57 -1.63 5.40
C LEU A 455 4.23 -2.35 4.22
N PRO A 456 5.49 -2.08 3.93
CA PRO A 456 6.33 -3.10 3.35
C PRO A 456 6.27 -4.28 4.31
N ALA A 457 6.31 -5.51 3.81
CA ALA A 457 6.19 -6.74 4.59
C ALA A 457 7.29 -6.91 5.67
N SER A 458 8.14 -5.93 5.88
CA SER A 458 9.19 -5.83 6.90
C SER A 458 8.81 -4.81 7.96
N GLY A 459 8.03 -5.15 8.90
CA GLY A 459 7.79 -4.64 10.25
C GLY A 459 8.28 -3.27 10.74
N ARG A 460 8.75 -2.35 9.90
CA ARG A 460 9.04 -0.96 10.24
C ARG A 460 8.13 -0.03 9.47
N LEU A 461 7.33 0.73 10.20
CA LEU A 461 6.51 1.81 9.69
C LEU A 461 7.43 2.92 9.15
N PRO A 462 7.43 3.25 7.87
CA PRO A 462 7.97 4.54 7.44
C PRO A 462 7.06 5.63 8.00
N GLY A 463 7.63 6.63 8.59
CA GLY A 463 7.13 7.75 9.37
C GLY A 463 5.84 8.48 9.00
N ALA A 464 4.77 7.77 8.67
CA ALA A 464 3.41 8.32 8.60
C ALA A 464 2.72 8.12 9.94
N GLY A 465 3.12 8.89 10.93
CA GLY A 465 2.55 8.87 12.27
C GLY A 465 1.62 10.04 12.50
N VAL A 466 0.65 9.81 13.33
CA VAL A 466 -0.13 10.86 13.95
C VAL A 466 0.72 11.48 15.04
N ARG A 467 0.98 12.78 14.97
CA ARG A 467 1.69 13.52 16.02
C ARG A 467 0.71 14.31 16.87
N PHE A 468 0.83 14.25 18.18
CA PHE A 468 0.08 15.07 19.09
C PHE A 468 0.83 16.37 19.38
N VAL A 469 0.12 17.48 19.50
CA VAL A 469 0.67 18.75 19.95
C VAL A 469 0.25 18.94 21.42
N GLY A 470 1.21 18.96 22.30
CA GLY A 470 1.01 19.51 23.63
C GLY A 470 0.95 21.04 23.51
N GLY A 471 -0.09 21.63 24.08
CA GLY A 471 -0.22 23.08 24.22
C GLY A 471 0.72 23.63 25.27
#